data_66d394e4377526d877a0f892aefcc547
#
_entry.id   66d394e4377526d877a0f892aefcc547
#
_cell.length_a   1.000
_cell.length_b   1.000
_cell.length_c   1.000
_cell.angle_alpha   90.00
_cell.angle_beta   90.00
_cell.angle_gamma   90.00
#
_symmetry.space_group_name_H-M   'P 1'
#
loop_
_entity.id
_entity.type
_entity.pdbx_description
1 polymer ?
#
loop_
_entity_poly.entity_id
_entity_poly.type
_entity_poly.pdbx_seq_one_letter_code
_entity_poly.pdbx_strand_id
1 'polypeptide(L)'
;MNLSKFKRYPLTFGPSPITPLKRLSEHLGGKVELYAKREDCNSGLAFGGNKTRKLEYLVPEAIDGGYDTLVSIGGIQSNQTRQVAAVAAHLGMKCVLVQENWVNYSDALYDRVGNIEMSRIMGADVRLDSAGFDIGIRPSWEKAMADVEEGGGKPFPIPAGCSEHPYGGLGFVRFADEVRQQEEELGFKFDYIVVCSVTGSTHAGMLVGFAADGRAQRVIGIDASXXXXXXXXXXXXXXAPDKKPTNQKWKRHLQAYSHVLHCTLM
;
A
#
# COMPACT_ATOMS: atom_id res chain seq x y z
N MET A 1 6.91 -5.02 18.71
CA MET A 1 7.35 -3.70 18.20
C MET A 1 6.41 -2.62 18.72
N ASN A 2 6.93 -1.47 19.12
CA ASN A 2 6.06 -0.42 19.70
C ASN A 2 5.64 0.59 18.61
N LEU A 3 4.42 0.42 18.09
CA LEU A 3 3.85 1.33 17.10
C LEU A 3 3.20 2.57 17.73
N SER A 4 3.13 2.66 19.07
CA SER A 4 2.51 3.82 19.75
C SER A 4 3.28 5.13 19.53
N LYS A 5 4.54 5.02 19.08
CA LYS A 5 5.37 6.18 18.73
C LYS A 5 4.87 6.91 17.46
N PHE A 6 4.05 6.24 16.65
CA PHE A 6 3.56 6.77 15.37
C PHE A 6 2.07 7.10 15.48
N LYS A 7 1.71 8.31 15.15
CA LYS A 7 0.30 8.71 15.09
C LYS A 7 -0.43 7.86 14.07
N ARG A 8 -1.68 7.51 14.36
CA ARG A 8 -2.53 6.74 13.46
C ARG A 8 -3.93 7.36 13.42
N TYR A 9 -4.46 7.55 12.24
CA TYR A 9 -5.84 7.96 12.02
C TYR A 9 -6.66 6.68 11.70
N PRO A 10 -7.60 6.26 12.53
CA PRO A 10 -8.29 4.98 12.31
C PRO A 10 -9.24 5.06 11.12
N LEU A 11 -8.94 4.29 10.07
CA LEU A 11 -9.74 4.17 8.86
C LEU A 11 -10.32 2.76 8.68
N THR A 12 -9.75 1.78 9.38
CA THR A 12 -10.21 0.38 9.32
C THR A 12 -11.23 0.10 10.41
N PHE A 13 -12.10 -0.91 10.17
CA PHE A 13 -13.11 -1.34 11.16
C PHE A 13 -12.51 -2.03 12.39
N GLY A 14 -11.24 -2.39 12.34
CA GLY A 14 -10.56 -3.24 13.32
C GLY A 14 -9.86 -4.38 12.61
N PRO A 15 -9.65 -5.52 13.26
CA PRO A 15 -9.01 -6.65 12.61
C PRO A 15 -9.83 -7.15 11.42
N SER A 16 -9.21 -7.25 10.25
CA SER A 16 -9.90 -7.81 9.08
C SER A 16 -10.11 -9.31 9.29
N PRO A 17 -11.21 -9.89 8.76
CA PRO A 17 -11.52 -11.31 8.99
C PRO A 17 -10.48 -12.24 8.36
N ILE A 18 -10.31 -13.42 8.95
CA ILE A 18 -9.59 -14.54 8.35
C ILE A 18 -10.62 -15.61 7.99
N THR A 19 -10.73 -15.91 6.70
CA THR A 19 -11.76 -16.80 6.16
C THR A 19 -11.10 -18.07 5.61
N PRO A 20 -11.49 -19.27 6.07
CA PRO A 20 -10.96 -20.51 5.48
C PRO A 20 -11.48 -20.70 4.04
N LEU A 21 -10.58 -21.08 3.15
CA LEU A 21 -10.87 -21.32 1.72
C LEU A 21 -10.99 -22.83 1.47
N LYS A 22 -11.99 -23.47 2.07
CA LYS A 22 -12.16 -24.94 2.09
C LYS A 22 -12.17 -25.53 0.67
N ARG A 23 -13.01 -25.00 -0.21
CA ARG A 23 -13.14 -25.51 -1.59
C ARG A 23 -11.83 -25.44 -2.35
N LEU A 24 -11.04 -24.35 -2.15
CA LEU A 24 -9.74 -24.19 -2.81
C LEU A 24 -8.73 -25.19 -2.23
N SER A 25 -8.70 -25.37 -0.91
CA SER A 25 -7.86 -26.35 -0.25
C SER A 25 -8.14 -27.77 -0.79
N GLU A 26 -9.41 -28.15 -0.90
CA GLU A 26 -9.85 -29.44 -1.46
C GLU A 26 -9.43 -29.58 -2.93
N HIS A 27 -9.62 -28.52 -3.73
CA HIS A 27 -9.24 -28.50 -5.16
C HIS A 27 -7.74 -28.76 -5.34
N LEU A 28 -6.91 -28.31 -4.38
CA LEU A 28 -5.47 -28.52 -4.38
C LEU A 28 -5.07 -29.86 -3.74
N GLY A 29 -6.00 -30.77 -3.55
CA GLY A 29 -5.75 -32.10 -3.06
C GLY A 29 -5.78 -32.27 -1.53
N GLY A 30 -6.20 -31.26 -0.80
CA GLY A 30 -6.34 -31.33 0.67
C GLY A 30 -5.08 -31.42 1.46
N LYS A 31 -3.91 -31.21 0.84
CA LYS A 31 -2.59 -31.29 1.51
C LYS A 31 -2.21 -30.00 2.23
N VAL A 32 -2.90 -28.92 1.93
CA VAL A 32 -2.69 -27.60 2.55
C VAL A 32 -4.03 -26.97 2.90
N GLU A 33 -4.08 -26.28 4.01
CA GLU A 33 -5.23 -25.48 4.40
C GLU A 33 -4.96 -24.02 4.03
N LEU A 34 -5.83 -23.45 3.21
CA LEU A 34 -5.72 -22.08 2.75
C LEU A 34 -6.72 -21.17 3.47
N TYR A 35 -6.25 -20.02 3.85
CA TYR A 35 -7.06 -18.98 4.49
C TYR A 35 -6.84 -17.65 3.77
N ALA A 36 -7.89 -16.84 3.69
CA ALA A 36 -7.80 -15.47 3.16
C ALA A 36 -7.92 -14.47 4.32
N LYS A 37 -6.88 -13.65 4.51
CA LYS A 37 -6.96 -12.47 5.36
C LYS A 37 -7.64 -11.38 4.52
N ARG A 38 -8.87 -11.02 4.88
CA ARG A 38 -9.81 -10.28 4.03
C ARG A 38 -9.56 -8.76 4.07
N GLU A 39 -8.48 -8.34 3.42
CA GLU A 39 -8.17 -6.93 3.31
C GLU A 39 -9.18 -6.16 2.45
N ASP A 40 -9.93 -6.86 1.63
CA ASP A 40 -11.04 -6.34 0.84
C ASP A 40 -12.26 -5.96 1.71
N CYS A 41 -12.26 -6.35 2.98
CA CYS A 41 -13.34 -6.08 3.93
C CYS A 41 -12.86 -5.31 5.15
N ASN A 42 -11.72 -4.59 5.04
CA ASN A 42 -11.10 -3.97 6.23
C ASN A 42 -11.64 -2.58 6.56
N SER A 43 -12.44 -1.99 5.66
CA SER A 43 -12.95 -0.62 5.84
C SER A 43 -14.19 -0.39 4.99
N GLY A 44 -15.06 0.51 5.43
CA GLY A 44 -16.18 0.98 4.64
C GLY A 44 -15.81 2.05 3.60
N LEU A 45 -14.60 2.60 3.67
CA LEU A 45 -14.17 3.65 2.74
C LEU A 45 -13.89 3.06 1.36
N ALA A 46 -14.83 3.25 0.43
CA ALA A 46 -14.73 2.78 -0.96
C ALA A 46 -14.25 1.33 -1.03
N PHE A 47 -14.90 0.46 -0.27
CA PHE A 47 -14.64 -0.99 -0.19
C PHE A 47 -13.29 -1.39 0.41
N GLY A 48 -12.59 -0.47 1.07
CA GLY A 48 -11.34 -0.77 1.76
C GLY A 48 -10.21 -1.24 0.84
N GLY A 49 -9.30 -2.02 1.40
CA GLY A 49 -8.13 -2.56 0.71
C GLY A 49 -6.83 -2.28 1.47
N ASN A 50 -5.75 -2.87 0.97
CA ASN A 50 -4.44 -2.78 1.63
C ASN A 50 -3.93 -1.33 1.79
N LYS A 51 -4.34 -0.42 0.92
CA LYS A 51 -3.88 0.97 0.99
C LYS A 51 -4.51 1.74 2.15
N THR A 52 -5.70 1.34 2.60
CA THR A 52 -6.34 1.93 3.79
C THR A 52 -5.42 1.84 5.02
N ARG A 53 -4.81 0.68 5.25
CA ARG A 53 -3.86 0.50 6.38
C ARG A 53 -2.65 1.45 6.29
N LYS A 54 -2.19 1.73 5.07
CA LYS A 54 -1.06 2.64 4.86
C LYS A 54 -1.48 4.08 5.13
N LEU A 55 -2.63 4.47 4.57
CA LEU A 55 -3.18 5.82 4.73
C LEU A 55 -3.43 6.15 6.20
N GLU A 56 -3.74 5.16 7.05
CA GLU A 56 -3.88 5.38 8.49
C GLU A 56 -2.66 6.05 9.13
N TYR A 57 -1.46 5.84 8.56
CA TYR A 57 -0.21 6.39 9.08
C TYR A 57 0.29 7.61 8.29
N LEU A 58 -0.24 7.85 7.09
CA LEU A 58 0.09 9.04 6.31
C LEU A 58 -0.83 10.22 6.65
N VAL A 59 -2.11 9.93 6.87
CA VAL A 59 -3.14 10.95 7.14
C VAL A 59 -2.79 11.87 8.31
N PRO A 60 -2.27 11.37 9.45
CA PRO A 60 -1.91 12.28 10.55
C PRO A 60 -0.92 13.36 10.13
N GLU A 61 0.03 13.06 9.26
CA GLU A 61 1.01 14.04 8.78
C GLU A 61 0.32 15.11 7.92
N ALA A 62 -0.63 14.69 7.07
CA ALA A 62 -1.41 15.63 6.25
C ALA A 62 -2.22 16.57 7.13
N ILE A 63 -2.88 16.03 8.17
CA ILE A 63 -3.72 16.82 9.09
C ILE A 63 -2.84 17.78 9.91
N ASP A 64 -1.81 17.24 10.58
CA ASP A 64 -0.92 18.03 11.45
C ASP A 64 -0.19 19.13 10.68
N GLY A 65 0.13 18.86 9.41
CA GLY A 65 0.81 19.81 8.52
C GLY A 65 -0.12 20.87 7.93
N GLY A 66 -1.43 20.76 8.15
CA GLY A 66 -2.40 21.71 7.60
C GLY A 66 -2.50 21.65 6.07
N TYR A 67 -2.32 20.46 5.50
CA TYR A 67 -2.51 20.25 4.06
C TYR A 67 -4.01 20.22 3.74
N ASP A 68 -4.40 20.72 2.58
CA ASP A 68 -5.80 20.79 2.18
C ASP A 68 -6.15 19.88 1.00
N THR A 69 -5.14 19.37 0.31
CA THR A 69 -5.32 18.59 -0.92
C THR A 69 -4.43 17.34 -0.89
N LEU A 70 -5.02 16.15 -1.00
CA LEU A 70 -4.25 14.92 -1.17
C LEU A 70 -3.94 14.71 -2.66
N VAL A 71 -2.67 14.54 -3.01
CA VAL A 71 -2.24 14.36 -4.41
C VAL A 71 -1.58 12.99 -4.56
N SER A 72 -2.13 12.11 -5.41
CA SER A 72 -1.59 10.77 -5.58
C SER A 72 -1.52 10.37 -7.05
N ILE A 73 -0.81 9.25 -7.31
CA ILE A 73 -0.56 8.74 -8.65
C ILE A 73 -0.75 7.23 -8.69
N GLY A 74 -1.21 6.71 -9.82
CA GLY A 74 -1.40 5.27 -10.03
C GLY A 74 -1.88 4.95 -11.43
N GLY A 75 -2.05 3.68 -11.72
CA GLY A 75 -2.68 3.24 -12.97
C GLY A 75 -4.16 3.61 -13.01
N ILE A 76 -4.74 3.56 -14.21
CA ILE A 76 -6.16 3.96 -14.45
C ILE A 76 -7.13 3.26 -13.48
N GLN A 77 -6.93 1.98 -13.20
CA GLN A 77 -7.79 1.23 -12.27
C GLN A 77 -7.12 1.00 -10.90
N SER A 78 -6.35 1.99 -10.44
CA SER A 78 -5.61 1.88 -9.19
C SER A 78 -6.53 1.79 -7.97
N ASN A 79 -6.32 0.77 -7.14
CA ASN A 79 -6.97 0.65 -5.82
C ASN A 79 -6.48 1.74 -4.87
N GLN A 80 -5.24 2.21 -5.04
CA GLN A 80 -4.70 3.26 -4.18
C GLN A 80 -5.40 4.59 -4.40
N THR A 81 -5.47 5.05 -5.67
CA THR A 81 -6.06 6.36 -5.95
C THR A 81 -7.53 6.41 -5.53
N ARG A 82 -8.27 5.29 -5.73
CA ARG A 82 -9.65 5.18 -5.23
C ARG A 82 -9.70 5.37 -3.70
N GLN A 83 -8.80 4.73 -2.96
CA GLN A 83 -8.77 4.84 -1.49
C GLN A 83 -8.31 6.22 -1.04
N VAL A 84 -7.39 6.87 -1.77
CA VAL A 84 -6.99 8.27 -1.49
C VAL A 84 -8.18 9.21 -1.68
N ALA A 85 -8.95 9.05 -2.77
CA ALA A 85 -10.17 9.84 -3.01
C ALA A 85 -11.16 9.67 -1.84
N ALA A 86 -11.38 8.42 -1.41
CA ALA A 86 -12.30 8.13 -0.30
C ALA A 86 -11.84 8.80 1.01
N VAL A 87 -10.54 8.74 1.28
CA VAL A 87 -9.97 9.35 2.49
C VAL A 87 -10.08 10.88 2.42
N ALA A 88 -9.76 11.47 1.26
CA ALA A 88 -9.88 12.92 1.07
C ALA A 88 -11.34 13.38 1.31
N ALA A 89 -12.30 12.69 0.69
CA ALA A 89 -13.72 12.98 0.88
C ALA A 89 -14.14 12.86 2.35
N HIS A 90 -13.66 11.80 3.04
CA HIS A 90 -13.93 11.56 4.46
C HIS A 90 -13.38 12.70 5.35
N LEU A 91 -12.23 13.25 4.98
CA LEU A 91 -11.57 14.32 5.75
C LEU A 91 -12.01 15.73 5.34
N GLY A 92 -12.84 15.86 4.31
CA GLY A 92 -13.21 17.17 3.76
C GLY A 92 -12.07 17.87 3.04
N MET A 93 -11.10 17.10 2.54
CA MET A 93 -9.95 17.59 1.78
C MET A 93 -10.22 17.49 0.28
N LYS A 94 -9.57 18.34 -0.51
CA LYS A 94 -9.52 18.18 -1.97
C LYS A 94 -8.67 16.98 -2.34
N CYS A 95 -8.84 16.48 -3.56
CA CYS A 95 -8.09 15.32 -4.05
C CYS A 95 -7.74 15.50 -5.52
N VAL A 96 -6.45 15.33 -5.85
CA VAL A 96 -5.98 15.32 -7.24
C VAL A 96 -5.30 13.97 -7.50
N LEU A 97 -5.73 13.26 -8.54
CA LEU A 97 -5.25 11.92 -8.86
C LEU A 97 -4.72 11.89 -10.29
N VAL A 98 -3.42 11.58 -10.43
CA VAL A 98 -2.82 11.31 -11.73
C VAL A 98 -3.00 9.82 -12.03
N GLN A 99 -3.68 9.51 -13.13
CA GLN A 99 -3.99 8.14 -13.55
C GLN A 99 -3.26 7.85 -14.85
N GLU A 100 -2.24 7.01 -14.78
CA GLU A 100 -1.35 6.68 -15.90
C GLU A 100 -1.72 5.35 -16.55
N ASN A 101 -1.36 5.18 -17.82
CA ASN A 101 -1.66 3.98 -18.61
C ASN A 101 -0.66 2.85 -18.32
N TRP A 102 -0.69 2.34 -17.08
CA TRP A 102 0.26 1.33 -16.59
C TRP A 102 0.02 -0.06 -17.15
N VAL A 103 -1.17 -0.33 -17.68
CA VAL A 103 -1.54 -1.65 -18.19
C VAL A 103 -1.88 -1.51 -19.69
N ASN A 104 -1.27 -2.34 -20.50
CA ASN A 104 -1.56 -2.37 -21.94
C ASN A 104 -2.92 -3.05 -22.16
N TYR A 105 -3.98 -2.29 -21.96
CA TYR A 105 -5.36 -2.74 -22.10
C TYR A 105 -6.17 -1.62 -22.73
N SER A 106 -6.89 -1.95 -23.81
CA SER A 106 -7.69 -0.99 -24.54
C SER A 106 -9.14 -1.46 -24.60
N ASP A 107 -9.98 -0.83 -23.82
CA ASP A 107 -11.43 -1.01 -23.83
C ASP A 107 -12.06 0.37 -23.74
N ALA A 108 -13.14 0.61 -24.45
CA ALA A 108 -13.79 1.92 -24.53
C ALA A 108 -14.28 2.44 -23.17
N LEU A 109 -14.43 1.55 -22.19
CA LEU A 109 -14.90 1.91 -20.85
C LEU A 109 -13.78 1.87 -19.78
N TYR A 110 -12.55 1.50 -20.16
CA TYR A 110 -11.46 1.28 -19.19
C TYR A 110 -11.16 2.50 -18.31
N ASP A 111 -11.25 3.69 -18.90
CA ASP A 111 -11.03 4.96 -18.19
C ASP A 111 -12.31 5.63 -17.69
N ARG A 112 -13.43 4.91 -17.69
CA ARG A 112 -14.75 5.48 -17.39
C ARG A 112 -15.51 4.76 -16.27
N VAL A 113 -15.23 3.49 -16.01
CA VAL A 113 -15.95 2.67 -15.01
C VAL A 113 -14.97 2.14 -13.97
N GLY A 114 -15.48 1.54 -12.90
CA GLY A 114 -14.67 0.89 -11.88
C GLY A 114 -14.03 1.89 -10.91
N ASN A 115 -12.77 1.69 -10.57
CA ASN A 115 -12.07 2.49 -9.56
C ASN A 115 -12.01 3.98 -9.94
N ILE A 116 -11.75 4.27 -11.22
CA ILE A 116 -11.63 5.65 -11.70
C ILE A 116 -12.97 6.39 -11.58
N GLU A 117 -14.08 5.71 -11.89
CA GLU A 117 -15.42 6.28 -11.76
C GLU A 117 -15.74 6.58 -10.28
N MET A 118 -15.42 5.65 -9.40
CA MET A 118 -15.62 5.87 -7.96
C MET A 118 -14.81 7.07 -7.47
N SER A 119 -13.58 7.24 -7.97
CA SER A 119 -12.76 8.41 -7.62
C SER A 119 -13.42 9.73 -8.03
N ARG A 120 -14.01 9.76 -9.24
CA ARG A 120 -14.76 10.94 -9.73
C ARG A 120 -16.02 11.20 -8.89
N ILE A 121 -16.77 10.15 -8.57
CA ILE A 121 -17.99 10.27 -7.73
C ILE A 121 -17.64 10.86 -6.36
N MET A 122 -16.47 10.51 -5.82
CA MET A 122 -15.98 11.02 -4.52
C MET A 122 -15.37 12.43 -4.62
N GLY A 123 -15.44 13.07 -5.79
CA GLY A 123 -15.03 14.46 -5.97
C GLY A 123 -13.56 14.67 -6.31
N ALA A 124 -12.83 13.63 -6.67
CA ALA A 124 -11.42 13.79 -7.04
C ALA A 124 -11.28 14.43 -8.44
N ASP A 125 -10.33 15.36 -8.58
CA ASP A 125 -9.82 15.84 -9.86
C ASP A 125 -8.95 14.72 -10.45
N VAL A 126 -9.49 14.02 -11.45
CA VAL A 126 -8.83 12.86 -12.07
C VAL A 126 -8.16 13.29 -13.37
N ARG A 127 -6.85 13.22 -13.41
CA ARG A 127 -6.01 13.63 -14.55
C ARG A 127 -5.43 12.40 -15.23
N LEU A 128 -5.79 12.17 -16.48
CA LEU A 128 -5.28 11.06 -17.28
C LEU A 128 -3.94 11.44 -17.89
N ASP A 129 -2.99 10.49 -17.87
CA ASP A 129 -1.69 10.65 -18.51
C ASP A 129 -1.35 9.36 -19.28
N SER A 130 -0.75 9.51 -20.45
CA SER A 130 -0.42 8.38 -21.32
C SER A 130 0.86 7.62 -20.88
N ALA A 131 1.58 8.10 -19.88
CA ALA A 131 2.82 7.47 -19.42
C ALA A 131 2.59 6.02 -19.00
N GLY A 132 3.54 5.16 -19.32
CA GLY A 132 3.52 3.76 -18.95
C GLY A 132 3.94 3.50 -17.50
N PHE A 133 4.00 2.24 -17.12
CA PHE A 133 4.28 1.83 -15.75
C PHE A 133 5.66 2.30 -15.28
N ASP A 134 5.67 3.09 -14.22
CA ASP A 134 6.83 3.40 -13.40
C ASP A 134 6.31 3.79 -12.01
N ILE A 135 7.04 3.44 -10.96
CA ILE A 135 6.66 3.74 -9.58
C ILE A 135 7.41 4.94 -9.01
N GLY A 136 8.33 5.52 -9.78
CA GLY A 136 9.10 6.69 -9.35
C GLY A 136 8.29 7.99 -9.40
N ILE A 137 8.94 9.08 -9.04
CA ILE A 137 8.34 10.42 -9.15
C ILE A 137 8.18 10.76 -10.63
N ARG A 138 7.00 11.27 -10.97
CA ARG A 138 6.62 11.53 -12.36
C ARG A 138 6.42 13.02 -12.58
N PRO A 139 6.81 13.53 -13.76
CA PRO A 139 6.53 14.94 -14.10
C PRO A 139 5.04 15.28 -14.03
N SER A 140 4.17 14.36 -14.43
CA SER A 140 2.71 14.53 -14.34
C SER A 140 2.25 14.75 -12.89
N TRP A 141 2.83 14.02 -11.95
CA TRP A 141 2.52 14.12 -10.51
C TRP A 141 3.11 15.40 -9.91
N GLU A 142 4.35 15.72 -10.27
CA GLU A 142 5.00 16.98 -9.86
C GLU A 142 4.21 18.18 -10.37
N LYS A 143 3.76 18.11 -11.62
CA LYS A 143 2.88 19.16 -12.18
C LYS A 143 1.57 19.27 -11.40
N ALA A 144 0.96 18.14 -11.04
CA ALA A 144 -0.29 18.17 -10.27
C ALA A 144 -0.07 18.84 -8.89
N MET A 145 1.07 18.61 -8.26
CA MET A 145 1.43 19.27 -7.01
C MET A 145 1.58 20.78 -7.22
N ALA A 146 2.34 21.18 -8.25
CA ALA A 146 2.57 22.60 -8.59
C ALA A 146 1.26 23.33 -8.89
N ASP A 147 0.36 22.70 -9.66
CA ASP A 147 -0.96 23.28 -10.00
C ASP A 147 -1.79 23.56 -8.74
N VAL A 148 -1.73 22.68 -7.74
CA VAL A 148 -2.43 22.89 -6.46
C VAL A 148 -1.82 24.09 -5.72
N GLU A 149 -0.49 24.20 -5.69
CA GLU A 149 0.21 25.32 -5.05
C GLU A 149 -0.09 26.64 -5.76
N GLU A 150 -0.09 26.67 -7.10
CA GLU A 150 -0.42 27.84 -7.91
C GLU A 150 -1.86 28.29 -7.67
N GLY A 151 -2.76 27.32 -7.39
CA GLY A 151 -4.14 27.58 -7.01
C GLY A 151 -4.33 28.01 -5.56
N GLY A 152 -3.25 28.21 -4.81
CA GLY A 152 -3.27 28.64 -3.41
C GLY A 152 -3.54 27.52 -2.41
N GLY A 153 -3.53 26.25 -2.85
CA GLY A 153 -3.71 25.09 -1.98
C GLY A 153 -2.39 24.57 -1.45
N LYS A 154 -2.47 23.61 -0.53
CA LYS A 154 -1.28 22.97 0.08
C LYS A 154 -1.35 21.45 -0.18
N PRO A 155 -0.63 20.95 -1.19
CA PRO A 155 -0.73 19.54 -1.58
C PRO A 155 0.08 18.62 -0.68
N PHE A 156 -0.54 17.52 -0.22
CA PHE A 156 0.14 16.43 0.48
C PHE A 156 0.50 15.32 -0.52
N PRO A 157 1.80 15.04 -0.72
CA PRO A 157 2.22 14.04 -1.70
C PRO A 157 2.03 12.61 -1.21
N ILE A 158 1.27 11.80 -1.96
CA ILE A 158 1.10 10.37 -1.69
C ILE A 158 1.66 9.60 -2.88
N PRO A 159 2.89 9.07 -2.77
CA PRO A 159 3.53 8.37 -3.89
C PRO A 159 2.85 7.04 -4.21
N ALA A 160 3.17 6.47 -5.38
CA ALA A 160 2.61 5.21 -5.86
C ALA A 160 2.80 4.10 -4.81
N GLY A 161 1.69 3.43 -4.45
CA GLY A 161 1.70 2.37 -3.44
C GLY A 161 2.03 2.84 -2.02
N CYS A 162 2.16 4.14 -1.78
CA CYS A 162 2.71 4.75 -0.56
C CYS A 162 4.14 4.23 -0.28
N SER A 163 4.84 3.74 -1.29
CA SER A 163 6.05 2.92 -1.06
C SER A 163 7.30 3.73 -0.81
N GLU A 164 7.34 4.97 -1.27
CA GLU A 164 8.47 5.86 -1.00
C GLU A 164 8.24 6.76 0.23
N HIS A 165 7.07 6.64 0.86
CA HIS A 165 6.78 7.37 2.08
C HIS A 165 7.34 6.61 3.30
N PRO A 166 8.01 7.29 4.25
CA PRO A 166 8.61 6.62 5.42
C PRO A 166 7.62 5.77 6.21
N TYR A 167 6.35 6.17 6.27
CA TYR A 167 5.32 5.46 7.04
C TYR A 167 4.51 4.48 6.19
N GLY A 168 4.83 4.33 4.90
CA GLY A 168 4.03 3.50 3.98
C GLY A 168 3.96 2.01 4.32
N GLY A 169 4.90 1.52 5.13
CA GLY A 169 4.90 0.13 5.59
C GLY A 169 4.25 -0.11 6.96
N LEU A 170 4.03 0.95 7.77
CA LEU A 170 3.63 0.80 9.18
C LEU A 170 2.30 0.09 9.36
N GLY A 171 1.33 0.31 8.45
CA GLY A 171 0.05 -0.39 8.50
C GLY A 171 0.20 -1.90 8.38
N PHE A 172 1.28 -2.37 7.73
CA PHE A 172 1.56 -3.80 7.58
C PHE A 172 2.49 -4.34 8.67
N VAL A 173 3.21 -3.49 9.38
CA VAL A 173 3.81 -3.88 10.68
C VAL A 173 2.67 -4.17 11.66
N ARG A 174 1.65 -3.30 11.74
CA ARG A 174 0.46 -3.51 12.58
C ARG A 174 -0.34 -4.76 12.18
N PHE A 175 -0.44 -5.04 10.88
CA PHE A 175 -1.08 -6.26 10.35
C PHE A 175 -0.47 -7.52 11.00
N ALA A 176 0.86 -7.56 11.19
CA ALA A 176 1.50 -8.73 11.80
C ALA A 176 1.09 -8.91 13.26
N ASP A 177 0.93 -7.81 14.01
CA ASP A 177 0.40 -7.87 15.39
C ASP A 177 -1.03 -8.43 15.40
N GLU A 178 -1.84 -7.95 14.48
CA GLU A 178 -3.23 -8.39 14.32
C GLU A 178 -3.32 -9.88 13.97
N VAL A 179 -2.46 -10.35 13.05
CA VAL A 179 -2.42 -11.78 12.70
C VAL A 179 -2.02 -12.62 13.91
N ARG A 180 -1.04 -12.19 14.70
CA ARG A 180 -0.64 -12.92 15.92
C ARG A 180 -1.81 -13.09 16.89
N GLN A 181 -2.58 -12.04 17.11
CA GLN A 181 -3.77 -12.10 17.99
C GLN A 181 -4.80 -13.09 17.43
N GLN A 182 -5.03 -13.05 16.12
CA GLN A 182 -5.99 -13.94 15.48
C GLN A 182 -5.50 -15.40 15.46
N GLU A 183 -4.18 -15.63 15.37
CA GLU A 183 -3.60 -16.97 15.50
C GLU A 183 -3.85 -17.55 16.90
N GLU A 184 -3.76 -16.71 17.94
CA GLU A 184 -4.08 -17.13 19.31
C GLU A 184 -5.56 -17.51 19.43
N GLU A 185 -6.46 -16.73 18.83
CA GLU A 185 -7.91 -17.02 18.82
C GLU A 185 -8.23 -18.29 18.01
N LEU A 186 -7.51 -18.54 16.92
CA LEU A 186 -7.70 -19.72 16.07
C LEU A 186 -7.09 -20.99 16.67
N GLY A 187 -6.12 -20.85 17.58
CA GLY A 187 -5.44 -21.97 18.22
C GLY A 187 -4.31 -22.60 17.39
N PHE A 188 -3.87 -21.93 16.31
CA PHE A 188 -2.76 -22.38 15.48
C PHE A 188 -2.03 -21.20 14.86
N LYS A 189 -0.85 -21.44 14.29
CA LYS A 189 -0.06 -20.42 13.58
C LYS A 189 0.05 -20.78 12.10
N PHE A 190 -0.02 -19.77 11.25
CA PHE A 190 0.18 -19.95 9.81
C PHE A 190 1.63 -20.29 9.50
N ASP A 191 1.84 -21.33 8.71
CA ASP A 191 3.18 -21.72 8.25
C ASP A 191 3.76 -20.67 7.31
N TYR A 192 2.93 -20.13 6.41
CA TYR A 192 3.35 -19.15 5.43
C TYR A 192 2.27 -18.08 5.28
N ILE A 193 2.71 -16.88 4.95
CA ILE A 193 1.85 -15.76 4.58
C ILE A 193 2.24 -15.36 3.17
N VAL A 194 1.30 -15.44 2.23
CA VAL A 194 1.56 -15.13 0.82
C VAL A 194 0.94 -13.77 0.51
N VAL A 195 1.70 -12.88 -0.11
CA VAL A 195 1.26 -11.51 -0.40
C VAL A 195 1.71 -11.10 -1.81
N CYS A 196 0.84 -10.40 -2.53
CA CYS A 196 1.21 -9.76 -3.78
C CYS A 196 2.21 -8.62 -3.50
N SER A 197 3.30 -8.60 -4.23
CA SER A 197 4.37 -7.60 -4.04
C SER A 197 4.66 -6.91 -5.37
N VAL A 198 4.31 -5.62 -5.48
CA VAL A 198 4.59 -4.78 -6.67
C VAL A 198 5.50 -3.62 -6.25
N THR A 199 4.98 -2.62 -5.53
CA THR A 199 5.78 -1.47 -5.08
C THR A 199 6.57 -1.75 -3.78
N GLY A 200 6.28 -2.85 -3.10
CA GLY A 200 7.08 -3.41 -2.02
C GLY A 200 6.70 -3.07 -0.58
N SER A 201 6.12 -1.90 -0.30
CA SER A 201 5.94 -1.46 1.10
C SER A 201 4.96 -2.32 1.91
N THR A 202 3.97 -2.95 1.29
CA THR A 202 3.08 -3.94 1.95
C THR A 202 3.92 -5.12 2.46
N HIS A 203 4.68 -5.72 1.55
CA HIS A 203 5.55 -6.87 1.83
C HIS A 203 6.60 -6.51 2.89
N ALA A 204 7.28 -5.36 2.70
CA ALA A 204 8.31 -4.89 3.65
C ALA A 204 7.74 -4.69 5.06
N GLY A 205 6.56 -4.10 5.17
CA GLY A 205 5.89 -3.93 6.48
C GLY A 205 5.60 -5.27 7.15
N MET A 206 5.13 -6.25 6.37
CA MET A 206 4.92 -7.61 6.89
C MET A 206 6.23 -8.25 7.36
N LEU A 207 7.31 -8.15 6.55
CA LEU A 207 8.63 -8.69 6.92
C LEU A 207 9.09 -8.11 8.26
N VAL A 208 9.01 -6.79 8.42
CA VAL A 208 9.39 -6.11 9.67
C VAL A 208 8.50 -6.59 10.84
N GLY A 209 7.19 -6.64 10.61
CA GLY A 209 6.24 -7.06 11.65
C GLY A 209 6.46 -8.51 12.11
N PHE A 210 6.69 -9.43 11.17
CA PHE A 210 6.92 -10.86 11.50
C PHE A 210 8.36 -11.16 11.91
N ALA A 211 9.31 -10.24 11.69
CA ALA A 211 10.66 -10.40 12.23
C ALA A 211 10.65 -10.39 13.77
N ALA A 212 9.69 -9.73 14.38
CA ALA A 212 9.55 -9.65 15.84
C ALA A 212 9.42 -11.03 16.50
N ASP A 213 8.90 -12.03 15.78
CA ASP A 213 8.76 -13.40 16.27
C ASP A 213 9.52 -14.42 15.40
N GLY A 214 10.52 -13.96 14.66
CA GLY A 214 11.42 -14.81 13.88
C GLY A 214 10.80 -15.42 12.63
N ARG A 215 9.65 -14.88 12.14
CA ARG A 215 8.91 -15.47 11.01
C ARG A 215 9.01 -14.67 9.70
N ALA A 216 9.94 -13.72 9.61
CA ALA A 216 10.08 -12.92 8.38
C ALA A 216 10.24 -13.81 7.13
N GLN A 217 11.01 -14.88 7.22
CA GLN A 217 11.26 -15.80 6.09
C GLN A 217 10.02 -16.59 5.67
N ARG A 218 8.95 -16.57 6.46
CA ARG A 218 7.67 -17.23 6.12
C ARG A 218 6.72 -16.30 5.35
N VAL A 219 7.10 -15.03 5.15
CA VAL A 219 6.32 -14.08 4.35
C VAL A 219 6.81 -14.16 2.90
N ILE A 220 5.99 -14.71 2.03
CA ILE A 220 6.33 -14.97 0.62
C ILE A 220 5.68 -13.91 -0.26
N GLY A 221 6.50 -13.11 -0.91
CA GLY A 221 6.03 -12.10 -1.87
C GLY A 221 5.95 -12.68 -3.27
N ILE A 222 4.78 -12.57 -3.89
CA ILE A 222 4.57 -12.96 -5.29
C ILE A 222 4.57 -11.68 -6.14
N ASP A 223 5.54 -11.56 -7.04
CA ASP A 223 5.63 -10.41 -7.95
C ASP A 223 4.60 -10.56 -9.07
N ALA A 224 3.68 -9.66 -9.07
CA ALA A 224 2.60 -9.62 -10.06
C ALA A 224 2.78 -8.50 -11.09
N SER A 225 3.98 -7.87 -11.08
CA SER A 225 4.21 -6.70 -11.93
C SER A 225 4.96 -6.96 -13.26
N UNK A 226 5.49 -8.10 -13.20
CA UNK A 226 6.23 -8.45 -14.38
C UNK A 226 7.49 -7.65 -14.65
N UNK A 227 7.56 -6.84 -13.74
CA UNK A 227 8.74 -6.03 -13.76
C UNK A 227 9.69 -6.51 -12.70
N UNK A 228 10.09 -7.52 -12.81
CA UNK A 228 10.94 -8.27 -11.99
C UNK A 228 11.84 -7.54 -11.03
N UNK A 229 12.08 -6.63 -11.25
CA UNK A 229 13.06 -5.98 -10.49
C UNK A 229 12.55 -5.15 -9.33
N UNK A 230 11.46 -4.82 -9.32
CA UNK A 230 11.03 -3.91 -8.37
C UNK A 230 10.61 -4.48 -7.05
N UNK A 231 10.09 -5.50 -7.04
CA UNK A 231 9.51 -6.03 -5.85
C UNK A 231 10.43 -6.92 -5.08
N UNK A 232 11.13 -7.51 -5.69
CA UNK A 232 11.98 -8.45 -5.09
C UNK A 232 13.08 -7.79 -4.28
N UNK A 233 13.27 -6.91 -4.63
CA UNK A 233 14.27 -6.22 -3.98
C UNK A 233 13.91 -5.63 -2.63
N UNK A 234 12.87 -5.28 -2.54
CA UNK A 234 12.46 -4.81 -1.32
C UNK A 234 12.35 -5.89 -0.25
N UNK A 235 12.11 -6.86 -0.80
CA UNK A 235 12.06 -7.99 0.01
C UNK A 235 13.42 -8.62 0.23
N UNK A 236 14.08 -8.58 -0.64
CA UNK A 236 15.36 -9.13 -0.54
C UNK A 236 16.26 -8.29 0.34
N UNK A 237 15.95 -7.29 0.33
CA UNK A 237 16.71 -6.45 1.13
C UNK A 237 16.48 -6.61 2.62
N UNK A 238 15.43 -6.95 2.75
CA UNK A 238 15.13 -7.19 4.09
C UNK A 238 15.53 -8.52 4.61
N UNK A 239 15.69 -9.23 3.75
CA UNK A 239 16.04 -10.58 3.99
C UNK A 239 17.49 -10.82 3.75
N ALA A 240 18.18 -10.15 3.12
CA ALA A 240 19.61 -10.37 2.88
C ALA A 240 20.40 -9.06 3.04
N PRO A 241 20.68 -8.64 4.24
CA PRO A 241 21.36 -7.36 4.47
C PRO A 241 22.79 -7.27 3.90
N ASP A 242 23.38 -8.37 3.55
CA ASP A 242 24.77 -8.41 3.08
C ASP A 242 24.94 -8.19 1.56
N LYS A 243 23.85 -8.12 0.82
CA LYS A 243 23.95 -7.86 -0.63
C LYS A 243 23.74 -6.37 -0.95
N LYS A 244 24.84 -5.68 -1.23
CA LYS A 244 24.81 -4.27 -1.63
C LYS A 244 24.18 -4.07 -3.01
N PRO A 245 23.18 -3.18 -3.14
CA PRO A 245 22.57 -2.90 -4.44
C PRO A 245 23.51 -2.12 -5.34
N THR A 246 23.54 -2.47 -6.61
CA THR A 246 24.45 -1.90 -7.60
C THR A 246 23.87 -0.71 -8.38
N ASN A 247 22.59 -0.35 -8.13
CA ASN A 247 21.88 0.67 -8.92
C ASN A 247 21.39 1.81 -8.00
N GLN A 248 21.48 3.04 -8.46
CA GLN A 248 21.14 4.27 -7.73
C GLN A 248 19.63 4.35 -7.39
N LYS A 249 18.77 3.82 -8.23
CA LYS A 249 17.31 3.73 -8.03
C LYS A 249 16.99 2.86 -6.80
N TRP A 250 17.76 1.80 -6.60
CA TRP A 250 17.67 0.89 -5.45
C TRP A 250 18.08 1.55 -4.13
N LYS A 251 19.08 2.43 -4.18
CA LYS A 251 19.57 3.15 -2.99
C LYS A 251 18.47 4.02 -2.39
N ARG A 252 17.65 4.68 -3.22
CA ARG A 252 16.53 5.51 -2.75
C ARG A 252 15.42 4.67 -2.11
N HIS A 253 15.09 3.54 -2.73
CA HIS A 253 14.09 2.60 -2.17
C HIS A 253 14.56 2.04 -0.83
N LEU A 254 15.83 1.60 -0.76
CA LEU A 254 16.42 1.10 0.48
C LEU A 254 16.50 2.18 1.56
N GLN A 255 16.71 3.43 1.18
CA GLN A 255 16.80 4.56 2.12
C GLN A 255 15.43 4.83 2.77
N ALA A 256 14.33 4.73 2.01
CA ALA A 256 12.98 4.82 2.55
C ALA A 256 12.68 3.66 3.51
N TYR A 257 13.12 2.44 3.17
CA TYR A 257 12.94 1.26 4.03
C TYR A 257 13.88 1.25 5.23
N SER A 258 15.10 1.77 5.09
CA SER A 258 16.04 1.87 6.22
C SER A 258 15.56 2.86 7.27
N HIS A 259 14.79 3.88 6.87
CA HIS A 259 14.15 4.80 7.83
C HIS A 259 13.10 4.06 8.65
N VAL A 260 12.26 3.24 8.01
CA VAL A 260 11.28 2.41 8.71
C VAL A 260 12.00 1.42 9.65
N LEU A 261 13.06 0.78 9.17
CA LEU A 261 13.86 -0.15 9.98
C LEU A 261 14.60 0.58 11.12
N HIS A 262 15.17 1.74 10.83
CA HIS A 262 15.93 2.52 11.82
C HIS A 262 15.00 3.08 12.92
N CYS A 263 13.84 3.61 12.54
CA CYS A 263 12.83 4.08 13.50
C CYS A 263 12.20 2.92 14.29
N THR A 264 12.35 1.70 13.79
CA THR A 264 11.71 0.52 14.38
C THR A 264 12.64 -0.21 15.36
N LEU A 265 13.96 -0.09 15.16
CA LEU A 265 14.96 -0.77 16.00
C LEU A 265 15.49 0.12 17.16
N MET A 266 15.14 1.40 17.21
CA MET A 266 15.37 2.29 18.34
C MET A 266 14.12 2.37 19.24
#